data_a2099b636ba4a9822ab0377ed430dfb4
#
_entry.id   a2099b636ba4a9822ab0377ed430dfb4
#
_cell.length_a   1.000
_cell.length_b   1.000
_cell.length_c   1.000
_cell.angle_alpha   90.00
_cell.angle_beta   90.00
_cell.angle_gamma   90.00
#
_symmetry.space_group_name_H-M   'P 1'
#
loop_
_entity.id
_entity.type
_entity.pdbx_description
1 polymer ?
#
loop_
_entity_poly.entity_id
_entity_poly.type
_entity_poly.pdbx_seq_one_letter_code
_entity_poly.pdbx_strand_id
1 'polypeptide(L)'
;RGQLIAVKDTQGHETRYEYNAAGDLTTVIAPDGSRNGTQYDAWGKAICTTQGGLTRSMEYDAAGRVIRLTSENGSHTTFRYDVLDRLIQETGFDGRTQRYHHDLTGKLIRSEDEGLVTHWHYDEADRLTHRTVKGETAERWQYDERGWLTDISHISEGHRVTVHYGYDEKGRLTGERQTVHHPQTEALLWQHETRHAYNAQGLANRCIPDSLPAVEWLTYGSGWLAGMKLGDTPLVDFTRDRLHRKTLRRFGRYELTTAYTPAGQLQSQHLNSLQYDRDYTWNDNGELIRISSPRQTRSYSYSDSGRLTGVHTTAANLDIRIPYATDPAGNRLPDPELHPDSTLSMWPDNRIARDAH
;
A
#
# COMPACT_ATOMS: atom_id res chain seq x y z
N ARG A 1 10.05 -35.86 -1.62
CA ARG A 1 10.94 -34.67 -1.71
C ARG A 1 10.59 -33.56 -0.71
N GLY A 2 9.55 -33.73 0.14
CA GLY A 2 9.15 -32.75 1.14
C GLY A 2 8.48 -31.48 0.61
N GLN A 3 7.97 -31.52 -0.63
CA GLN A 3 7.28 -30.38 -1.23
C GLN A 3 5.80 -30.38 -0.83
N LEU A 4 5.27 -29.18 -0.53
CA LEU A 4 3.87 -28.98 -0.19
C LEU A 4 3.00 -29.13 -1.44
N ILE A 5 2.12 -30.13 -1.47
CA ILE A 5 1.26 -30.39 -2.64
C ILE A 5 -0.18 -29.93 -2.48
N ALA A 6 -0.64 -29.75 -1.23
CA ALA A 6 -1.97 -29.26 -0.97
C ALA A 6 -2.08 -28.66 0.44
N VAL A 7 -2.96 -27.67 0.59
CA VAL A 7 -3.38 -27.11 1.87
C VAL A 7 -4.90 -27.08 1.90
N LYS A 8 -5.49 -27.55 3.01
CA LYS A 8 -6.94 -27.39 3.27
C LYS A 8 -7.12 -26.40 4.41
N ASP A 9 -8.09 -25.50 4.26
CA ASP A 9 -8.55 -24.67 5.36
C ASP A 9 -9.53 -25.42 6.27
N THR A 10 -9.97 -24.76 7.33
CA THR A 10 -10.92 -25.34 8.30
C THR A 10 -12.31 -25.62 7.73
N GLN A 11 -12.64 -25.07 6.56
CA GLN A 11 -13.90 -25.28 5.84
C GLN A 11 -13.79 -26.35 4.74
N GLY A 12 -12.60 -26.91 4.55
CA GLY A 12 -12.33 -27.95 3.55
C GLY A 12 -11.95 -27.41 2.17
N HIS A 13 -11.78 -26.10 1.99
CA HIS A 13 -11.30 -25.51 0.75
C HIS A 13 -9.83 -25.90 0.54
N GLU A 14 -9.52 -26.45 -0.63
CA GLU A 14 -8.21 -27.00 -0.93
C GLU A 14 -7.49 -26.16 -1.99
N THR A 15 -6.27 -25.73 -1.68
CA THR A 15 -5.32 -25.15 -2.64
C THR A 15 -4.26 -26.21 -2.94
N ARG A 16 -3.97 -26.46 -4.22
CA ARG A 16 -2.98 -27.43 -4.69
C ARG A 16 -1.78 -26.75 -5.34
N TYR A 17 -0.66 -27.45 -5.29
CA TYR A 17 0.62 -26.96 -5.81
C TYR A 17 1.25 -28.02 -6.71
N GLU A 18 1.69 -27.59 -7.90
CA GLU A 18 2.43 -28.42 -8.83
C GLU A 18 3.84 -27.89 -9.03
N TYR A 19 4.78 -28.79 -9.26
CA TYR A 19 6.22 -28.48 -9.38
C TYR A 19 6.79 -29.11 -10.64
N ASN A 20 7.84 -28.48 -11.20
CA ASN A 20 8.62 -29.09 -12.28
C ASN A 20 9.63 -30.10 -11.72
N ALA A 21 10.39 -30.75 -12.62
CA ALA A 21 11.38 -31.73 -12.24
C ALA A 21 12.54 -31.17 -11.39
N ALA A 22 12.84 -29.87 -11.55
CA ALA A 22 13.84 -29.15 -10.76
C ALA A 22 13.36 -28.82 -9.35
N GLY A 23 12.05 -28.86 -9.11
CA GLY A 23 11.44 -28.55 -7.82
C GLY A 23 10.86 -27.14 -7.70
N ASP A 24 10.81 -26.41 -8.82
CA ASP A 24 10.23 -25.07 -8.85
C ASP A 24 8.71 -25.15 -8.92
N LEU A 25 8.02 -24.27 -8.19
CA LEU A 25 6.56 -24.18 -8.18
C LEU A 25 6.05 -23.65 -9.52
N THR A 26 5.41 -24.48 -10.31
CA THR A 26 4.91 -24.12 -11.65
C THR A 26 3.45 -23.73 -11.67
N THR A 27 2.64 -24.28 -10.78
CA THR A 27 1.19 -24.04 -10.77
C THR A 27 0.65 -24.01 -9.36
N VAL A 28 -0.20 -23.02 -9.09
CA VAL A 28 -1.07 -22.96 -7.92
C VAL A 28 -2.51 -23.11 -8.42
N ILE A 29 -3.23 -24.11 -7.89
CA ILE A 29 -4.63 -24.38 -8.22
C ILE A 29 -5.46 -23.93 -7.03
N ALA A 30 -6.28 -22.89 -7.22
CA ALA A 30 -7.17 -22.37 -6.20
C ALA A 30 -8.36 -23.33 -5.95
N PRO A 31 -9.11 -23.18 -4.84
CA PRO A 31 -10.25 -24.02 -4.50
C PRO A 31 -11.34 -24.08 -5.58
N ASP A 32 -11.52 -23.03 -6.39
CA ASP A 32 -12.45 -23.01 -7.53
C ASP A 32 -11.90 -23.70 -8.79
N GLY A 33 -10.67 -24.19 -8.74
CA GLY A 33 -9.99 -24.82 -9.87
C GLY A 33 -9.23 -23.87 -10.80
N SER A 34 -9.27 -22.56 -10.54
CA SER A 34 -8.47 -21.58 -11.29
C SER A 34 -6.98 -21.83 -11.09
N ARG A 35 -6.19 -21.57 -12.14
CA ARG A 35 -4.77 -21.89 -12.18
C ARG A 35 -3.92 -20.64 -12.38
N ASN A 36 -2.91 -20.48 -11.52
CA ASN A 36 -1.85 -19.49 -11.67
C ASN A 36 -0.56 -20.21 -11.99
N GLY A 37 0.05 -19.85 -13.13
CA GLY A 37 1.24 -20.51 -13.65
C GLY A 37 2.48 -19.64 -13.55
N THR A 38 3.64 -20.27 -13.36
CA THR A 38 4.95 -19.65 -13.43
C THR A 38 5.87 -20.49 -14.29
N GLN A 39 6.54 -19.86 -15.26
CA GLN A 39 7.57 -20.50 -16.07
C GLN A 39 8.94 -20.02 -15.59
N TYR A 40 9.91 -20.92 -15.66
CA TYR A 40 11.27 -20.68 -15.21
C TYR A 40 12.27 -20.89 -16.34
N ASP A 41 13.38 -20.18 -16.29
CA ASP A 41 14.53 -20.45 -17.13
C ASP A 41 15.34 -21.69 -16.64
N ALA A 42 16.40 -22.01 -17.35
CA ALA A 42 17.25 -23.16 -17.00
C ALA A 42 17.98 -23.00 -15.66
N TRP A 43 18.05 -21.81 -15.10
CA TRP A 43 18.66 -21.48 -13.80
C TRP A 43 17.65 -21.35 -12.66
N GLY A 44 16.35 -21.61 -12.92
CA GLY A 44 15.29 -21.54 -11.93
C GLY A 44 14.79 -20.11 -11.65
N LYS A 45 15.02 -19.16 -12.54
CA LYS A 45 14.47 -17.81 -12.43
C LYS A 45 13.12 -17.73 -13.14
N ALA A 46 12.16 -17.10 -12.49
CA ALA A 46 10.85 -16.88 -13.09
C ALA A 46 10.95 -15.93 -14.29
N ILE A 47 10.53 -16.39 -15.47
CA ILE A 47 10.52 -15.60 -16.71
C ILE A 47 9.11 -15.18 -17.14
N CYS A 48 8.09 -15.86 -16.66
CA CYS A 48 6.71 -15.59 -17.02
C CYS A 48 5.78 -16.03 -15.91
N THR A 49 4.78 -15.21 -15.60
CA THR A 49 3.68 -15.55 -14.70
C THR A 49 2.36 -15.36 -15.43
N THR A 50 1.42 -16.28 -15.23
CA THR A 50 0.09 -16.24 -15.86
C THR A 50 -0.97 -16.36 -14.78
N GLN A 51 -1.94 -15.46 -14.79
CA GLN A 51 -3.09 -15.46 -13.90
C GLN A 51 -4.34 -15.06 -14.67
N GLY A 52 -5.36 -15.95 -14.70
CA GLY A 52 -6.61 -15.68 -15.42
C GLY A 52 -6.39 -15.36 -16.91
N GLY A 53 -5.41 -16.01 -17.56
CA GLY A 53 -5.03 -15.75 -18.95
C GLY A 53 -4.20 -14.49 -19.18
N LEU A 54 -3.91 -13.71 -18.14
CA LEU A 54 -3.08 -12.51 -18.20
C LEU A 54 -1.63 -12.85 -17.85
N THR A 55 -0.69 -12.37 -18.66
CA THR A 55 0.72 -12.76 -18.58
C THR A 55 1.61 -11.56 -18.31
N ARG A 56 2.54 -11.73 -17.36
CA ARG A 56 3.71 -10.87 -17.13
C ARG A 56 4.97 -11.64 -17.46
N SER A 57 5.95 -10.96 -18.02
CA SER A 57 7.24 -11.59 -18.32
C SER A 57 8.41 -10.77 -17.81
N MET A 58 9.54 -11.46 -17.58
CA MET A 58 10.78 -10.91 -17.06
C MET A 58 11.94 -11.44 -17.88
N GLU A 59 12.87 -10.57 -18.21
CA GLU A 59 14.13 -10.93 -18.85
C GLU A 59 15.29 -10.59 -17.96
N TYR A 60 16.33 -11.42 -17.98
CA TYR A 60 17.53 -11.29 -17.16
C TYR A 60 18.77 -11.17 -18.03
N ASP A 61 19.77 -10.46 -17.54
CA ASP A 61 21.09 -10.50 -18.15
C ASP A 61 21.89 -11.75 -17.72
N ALA A 62 23.12 -11.87 -18.25
CA ALA A 62 23.99 -13.00 -17.94
C ALA A 62 24.39 -13.07 -16.44
N ALA A 63 24.35 -11.95 -15.73
CA ALA A 63 24.59 -11.90 -14.28
C ALA A 63 23.35 -12.23 -13.46
N GLY A 64 22.20 -12.43 -14.12
CA GLY A 64 20.93 -12.76 -13.47
C GLY A 64 20.15 -11.58 -12.92
N ARG A 65 20.46 -10.37 -13.35
CA ARG A 65 19.75 -9.15 -12.99
C ARG A 65 18.59 -8.91 -13.96
N VAL A 66 17.46 -8.41 -13.45
CA VAL A 66 16.30 -8.08 -14.29
C VAL A 66 16.65 -6.90 -15.19
N ILE A 67 16.56 -7.09 -16.51
CA ILE A 67 16.78 -6.02 -17.50
C ILE A 67 15.48 -5.55 -18.17
N ARG A 68 14.41 -6.34 -18.11
CA ARG A 68 13.12 -6.01 -18.72
C ARG A 68 11.98 -6.64 -17.97
N LEU A 69 10.95 -5.85 -17.70
CA LEU A 69 9.64 -6.31 -17.25
C LEU A 69 8.62 -5.98 -18.33
N THR A 70 7.75 -6.94 -18.64
CA THR A 70 6.63 -6.74 -19.59
C THR A 70 5.32 -6.90 -18.82
N SER A 71 4.47 -5.87 -18.88
CA SER A 71 3.13 -5.90 -18.27
C SER A 71 2.14 -6.71 -19.09
N GLU A 72 0.95 -6.92 -18.55
CA GLU A 72 -0.17 -7.61 -19.23
C GLU A 72 -0.64 -6.85 -20.48
N ASN A 73 -0.39 -5.54 -20.59
CA ASN A 73 -0.65 -4.73 -21.79
C ASN A 73 0.49 -4.80 -22.83
N GLY A 74 1.55 -5.55 -22.55
CA GLY A 74 2.73 -5.61 -23.41
C GLY A 74 3.68 -4.44 -23.30
N SER A 75 3.49 -3.54 -22.36
CA SER A 75 4.39 -2.41 -22.08
C SER A 75 5.63 -2.87 -21.30
N HIS A 76 6.73 -2.18 -21.52
CA HIS A 76 8.01 -2.57 -20.95
C HIS A 76 8.54 -1.55 -19.97
N THR A 77 9.17 -2.04 -18.90
CA THR A 77 10.14 -1.30 -18.09
C THR A 77 11.49 -1.95 -18.27
N THR A 78 12.51 -1.17 -18.60
CA THR A 78 13.87 -1.67 -18.83
C THR A 78 14.84 -1.10 -17.80
N PHE A 79 15.87 -1.89 -17.47
CA PHE A 79 16.85 -1.55 -16.44
C PHE A 79 18.27 -1.74 -16.99
N ARG A 80 19.18 -0.87 -16.58
CA ARG A 80 20.59 -1.00 -16.86
C ARG A 80 21.39 -0.88 -15.57
N TYR A 81 22.46 -1.65 -15.47
CA TYR A 81 23.32 -1.74 -14.29
C TYR A 81 24.76 -1.44 -14.65
N ASP A 82 25.52 -0.96 -13.68
CA ASP A 82 26.96 -0.84 -13.80
C ASP A 82 27.68 -2.18 -13.46
N VAL A 83 28.99 -2.16 -13.52
CA VAL A 83 29.82 -3.34 -13.24
C VAL A 83 29.79 -3.79 -11.76
N LEU A 84 29.24 -2.95 -10.88
CA LEU A 84 29.06 -3.23 -9.45
C LEU A 84 27.61 -3.59 -9.11
N ASP A 85 26.82 -3.97 -10.11
CA ASP A 85 25.40 -4.35 -9.98
C ASP A 85 24.46 -3.23 -9.48
N ARG A 86 24.88 -1.98 -9.58
CA ARG A 86 24.07 -0.82 -9.20
C ARG A 86 23.21 -0.36 -10.37
N LEU A 87 21.95 -0.04 -10.11
CA LEU A 87 21.04 0.51 -11.13
C LEU A 87 21.52 1.90 -11.59
N ILE A 88 21.76 2.06 -12.89
CA ILE A 88 22.18 3.32 -13.50
C ILE A 88 21.15 3.93 -14.43
N GLN A 89 20.19 3.15 -14.90
CA GLN A 89 19.11 3.65 -15.76
C GLN A 89 17.87 2.77 -15.63
N GLU A 90 16.74 3.43 -15.62
CA GLU A 90 15.42 2.83 -15.69
C GLU A 90 14.59 3.57 -16.72
N THR A 91 13.94 2.84 -17.63
CA THR A 91 12.98 3.40 -18.58
C THR A 91 11.62 2.73 -18.31
N GLY A 92 10.66 3.51 -17.84
CA GLY A 92 9.33 3.02 -17.46
C GLY A 92 8.42 2.71 -18.64
N PHE A 93 7.24 2.19 -18.36
CA PHE A 93 6.21 1.87 -19.36
C PHE A 93 5.82 3.07 -20.22
N ASP A 94 5.96 4.28 -19.70
CA ASP A 94 5.65 5.54 -20.37
C ASP A 94 6.81 6.07 -21.25
N GLY A 95 7.91 5.31 -21.32
CA GLY A 95 9.12 5.72 -22.01
C GLY A 95 9.95 6.74 -21.23
N ARG A 96 9.51 7.17 -20.05
CA ARG A 96 10.24 8.10 -19.19
C ARG A 96 11.50 7.44 -18.67
N THR A 97 12.61 8.12 -18.83
CA THR A 97 13.92 7.59 -18.46
C THR A 97 14.48 8.31 -17.24
N GLN A 98 14.87 7.53 -16.25
CA GLN A 98 15.61 7.98 -15.07
C GLN A 98 17.03 7.44 -15.11
N ARG A 99 18.00 8.27 -14.77
CA ARG A 99 19.42 7.91 -14.70
C ARG A 99 19.97 8.19 -13.32
N TYR A 100 20.89 7.34 -12.88
CA TYR A 100 21.45 7.37 -11.54
C TYR A 100 22.98 7.32 -11.62
N HIS A 101 23.64 8.19 -10.86
CA HIS A 101 25.09 8.22 -10.73
C HIS A 101 25.46 8.03 -9.26
N HIS A 102 26.40 7.13 -9.01
CA HIS A 102 26.86 6.79 -7.68
C HIS A 102 28.32 7.19 -7.51
N ASP A 103 28.71 7.50 -6.27
CA ASP A 103 30.12 7.66 -5.93
C ASP A 103 30.83 6.30 -5.78
N LEU A 104 32.10 6.34 -5.47
CA LEU A 104 32.91 5.12 -5.31
C LEU A 104 32.45 4.25 -4.13
N THR A 105 31.75 4.82 -3.16
CA THR A 105 31.20 4.09 -2.00
C THR A 105 29.78 3.55 -2.23
N GLY A 106 29.18 3.87 -3.38
CA GLY A 106 27.85 3.40 -3.77
C GLY A 106 26.70 4.34 -3.41
N LYS A 107 26.99 5.55 -2.88
CA LYS A 107 25.95 6.54 -2.60
C LYS A 107 25.46 7.21 -3.88
N LEU A 108 24.15 7.41 -4.00
CA LEU A 108 23.55 8.18 -5.07
C LEU A 108 23.95 9.66 -4.95
N ILE A 109 24.70 10.18 -5.93
CA ILE A 109 25.14 11.59 -5.94
C ILE A 109 24.42 12.44 -6.98
N ARG A 110 23.84 11.82 -8.00
CA ARG A 110 23.10 12.52 -9.05
C ARG A 110 22.00 11.61 -9.60
N SER A 111 20.83 12.18 -9.79
CA SER A 111 19.73 11.55 -10.53
C SER A 111 19.27 12.50 -11.63
N GLU A 112 18.81 11.93 -12.72
CA GLU A 112 18.26 12.66 -13.86
C GLU A 112 16.92 12.05 -14.25
N ASP A 113 15.89 12.88 -14.35
CA ASP A 113 14.54 12.50 -14.71
C ASP A 113 14.03 13.46 -15.80
N GLU A 114 13.97 12.98 -17.06
CA GLU A 114 13.52 13.76 -18.21
C GLU A 114 14.23 15.13 -18.33
N GLY A 115 15.54 15.15 -18.12
CA GLY A 115 16.36 16.36 -18.17
C GLY A 115 16.39 17.18 -16.88
N LEU A 116 15.57 16.83 -15.88
CA LEU A 116 15.65 17.43 -14.55
C LEU A 116 16.77 16.74 -13.75
N VAL A 117 17.82 17.46 -13.45
CA VAL A 117 18.99 16.96 -12.74
C VAL A 117 18.89 17.32 -11.26
N THR A 118 19.02 16.31 -10.41
CA THR A 118 19.09 16.44 -8.95
C THR A 118 20.47 15.99 -8.48
N HIS A 119 21.15 16.80 -7.67
CA HIS A 119 22.39 16.44 -7.00
C HIS A 119 22.11 16.17 -5.52
N TRP A 120 22.70 15.11 -5.00
CA TRP A 120 22.54 14.63 -3.63
C TRP A 120 23.87 14.84 -2.89
N HIS A 121 23.82 15.47 -1.72
CA HIS A 121 24.98 15.87 -0.93
C HIS A 121 24.97 15.22 0.44
N TYR A 122 26.14 14.80 0.90
CA TYR A 122 26.31 14.06 2.15
C TYR A 122 27.35 14.73 3.04
N ASP A 123 27.25 14.51 4.33
CA ASP A 123 28.27 14.93 5.29
C ASP A 123 29.39 13.88 5.41
N GLU A 124 30.36 14.15 6.27
CA GLU A 124 31.49 13.24 6.53
C GLU A 124 31.10 11.89 7.14
N ALA A 125 29.92 11.81 7.72
CA ALA A 125 29.34 10.57 8.28
C ALA A 125 28.40 9.85 7.29
N ASP A 126 28.45 10.22 6.00
CA ASP A 126 27.64 9.66 4.91
C ASP A 126 26.11 9.87 5.08
N ARG A 127 25.72 10.89 5.84
CA ARG A 127 24.31 11.26 6.00
C ARG A 127 23.90 12.31 4.98
N LEU A 128 22.72 12.16 4.40
CA LEU A 128 22.18 13.12 3.43
C LEU A 128 21.95 14.48 4.09
N THR A 129 22.55 15.54 3.56
CA THR A 129 22.42 16.91 4.10
C THR A 129 21.49 17.79 3.29
N HIS A 130 21.55 17.69 1.98
CA HIS A 130 20.68 18.45 1.09
C HIS A 130 20.67 17.85 -0.32
N ARG A 131 19.66 18.23 -1.08
CA ARG A 131 19.62 18.01 -2.51
C ARG A 131 19.44 19.33 -3.25
N THR A 132 20.09 19.45 -4.41
CA THR A 132 20.00 20.62 -5.26
C THR A 132 19.34 20.27 -6.58
N VAL A 133 18.49 21.17 -7.07
CA VAL A 133 17.83 21.08 -8.37
C VAL A 133 18.05 22.41 -9.07
N LYS A 134 18.55 22.37 -10.30
CA LYS A 134 18.91 23.57 -11.08
C LYS A 134 19.85 24.53 -10.31
N GLY A 135 20.76 23.98 -9.50
CA GLY A 135 21.70 24.74 -8.70
C GLY A 135 21.16 25.35 -7.40
N GLU A 136 19.87 25.19 -7.13
CA GLU A 136 19.24 25.67 -5.89
C GLU A 136 18.96 24.53 -4.94
N THR A 137 19.08 24.79 -3.63
CA THR A 137 18.75 23.79 -2.60
C THR A 137 17.24 23.59 -2.56
N ALA A 138 16.80 22.37 -2.88
CA ALA A 138 15.39 21.98 -2.85
C ALA A 138 14.95 21.48 -1.46
N GLU A 139 15.82 20.74 -0.78
CA GLU A 139 15.58 20.21 0.56
C GLU A 139 16.86 20.15 1.37
N ARG A 140 16.72 20.27 2.70
CA ARG A 140 17.80 20.13 3.69
C ARG A 140 17.40 19.16 4.78
N TRP A 141 18.39 18.38 5.25
CA TRP A 141 18.30 17.47 6.40
C TRP A 141 19.36 17.85 7.40
N GLN A 142 18.99 17.95 8.68
CA GLN A 142 19.91 18.25 9.79
C GLN A 142 19.85 17.14 10.83
N TYR A 143 20.96 16.91 11.50
CA TYR A 143 21.12 15.84 12.47
C TYR A 143 21.72 16.37 13.76
N ASP A 144 21.42 15.75 14.90
CA ASP A 144 22.07 16.04 16.16
C ASP A 144 23.42 15.31 16.31
N GLU A 145 24.08 15.51 17.44
CA GLU A 145 25.38 14.88 17.74
C GLU A 145 25.32 13.35 17.79
N ARG A 146 24.14 12.78 18.02
CA ARG A 146 23.91 11.34 18.03
C ARG A 146 23.69 10.78 16.63
N GLY A 147 23.51 11.63 15.64
CA GLY A 147 23.18 11.27 14.27
C GLY A 147 21.69 11.11 14.00
N TRP A 148 20.82 11.56 14.91
CA TRP A 148 19.39 11.52 14.72
C TRP A 148 18.91 12.73 13.94
N LEU A 149 17.96 12.51 13.02
CA LEU A 149 17.40 13.56 12.18
C LEU A 149 16.59 14.54 13.03
N THR A 150 16.98 15.81 13.01
CA THR A 150 16.30 16.87 13.78
C THR A 150 15.42 17.76 12.92
N ASP A 151 15.76 17.97 11.66
CA ASP A 151 15.04 18.90 10.81
C ASP A 151 15.05 18.44 9.34
N ILE A 152 13.90 18.63 8.69
CA ILE A 152 13.77 18.61 7.22
C ILE A 152 13.12 19.92 6.79
N SER A 153 13.74 20.61 5.84
CA SER A 153 13.20 21.87 5.33
C SER A 153 13.20 21.95 3.81
N HIS A 154 12.25 22.66 3.26
CA HIS A 154 12.14 22.97 1.83
C HIS A 154 11.42 24.30 1.62
N ILE A 155 11.47 24.82 0.41
CA ILE A 155 10.70 25.98 -0.01
C ILE A 155 9.43 25.51 -0.71
N SER A 156 8.28 25.97 -0.27
CA SER A 156 6.97 25.72 -0.86
C SER A 156 6.24 27.05 -1.03
N GLU A 157 5.79 27.34 -2.24
CA GLU A 157 5.08 28.59 -2.57
C GLU A 157 5.79 29.86 -2.05
N GLY A 158 7.12 29.89 -2.14
CA GLY A 158 7.95 30.98 -1.66
C GLY A 158 8.15 31.06 -0.14
N HIS A 159 7.67 30.11 0.63
CA HIS A 159 7.84 30.04 2.09
C HIS A 159 8.74 28.89 2.49
N ARG A 160 9.49 29.05 3.58
CA ARG A 160 10.28 27.96 4.15
C ARG A 160 9.42 27.13 5.09
N VAL A 161 9.22 25.89 4.72
CA VAL A 161 8.53 24.88 5.52
C VAL A 161 9.56 23.98 6.17
N THR A 162 9.45 23.77 7.47
CA THR A 162 10.36 22.92 8.23
C THR A 162 9.56 21.98 9.12
N VAL A 163 9.98 20.72 9.19
CA VAL A 163 9.53 19.75 10.19
C VAL A 163 10.70 19.53 11.15
N HIS A 164 10.46 19.76 12.42
CA HIS A 164 11.43 19.58 13.51
C HIS A 164 11.06 18.32 14.30
N TYR A 165 12.05 17.46 14.57
CA TYR A 165 11.88 16.21 15.30
C TYR A 165 12.59 16.28 16.66
N GLY A 166 11.89 15.84 17.71
CA GLY A 166 12.44 15.71 19.05
C GLY A 166 12.42 14.25 19.51
N TYR A 167 13.42 13.86 20.30
CA TYR A 167 13.60 12.47 20.75
C TYR A 167 13.82 12.40 22.26
N ASP A 168 13.46 11.26 22.85
CA ASP A 168 13.87 10.93 24.21
C ASP A 168 15.28 10.31 24.25
N GLU A 169 15.76 10.00 25.44
CA GLU A 169 17.09 9.41 25.63
C GLU A 169 17.26 8.03 24.96
N LYS A 170 16.16 7.34 24.67
CA LYS A 170 16.14 6.04 23.99
C LYS A 170 16.05 6.14 22.46
N GLY A 171 16.01 7.36 21.92
CA GLY A 171 15.87 7.60 20.48
C GLY A 171 14.46 7.48 19.95
N ARG A 172 13.44 7.46 20.80
CA ARG A 172 12.05 7.42 20.36
C ARG A 172 11.55 8.84 20.09
N LEU A 173 10.80 9.01 19.02
CA LEU A 173 10.23 10.29 18.61
C LEU A 173 9.23 10.79 19.67
N THR A 174 9.50 11.94 20.29
CA THR A 174 8.63 12.56 21.30
C THR A 174 7.88 13.78 20.79
N GLY A 175 8.30 14.34 19.67
CA GLY A 175 7.64 15.50 19.10
C GLY A 175 7.98 15.74 17.65
N GLU A 176 7.00 16.29 16.96
CA GLU A 176 7.10 16.81 15.60
C GLU A 176 6.52 18.21 15.59
N ARG A 177 7.30 19.18 15.15
CA ARG A 177 6.84 20.56 15.03
C ARG A 177 7.00 21.01 13.59
N GLN A 178 5.90 21.37 12.97
CA GLN A 178 5.88 21.97 11.64
C GLN A 178 5.89 23.50 11.77
N THR A 179 6.73 24.16 10.99
CA THR A 179 6.82 25.62 10.96
C THR A 179 6.81 26.12 9.52
N VAL A 180 6.19 27.29 9.33
CA VAL A 180 6.25 28.05 8.08
C VAL A 180 6.85 29.43 8.40
N HIS A 181 7.94 29.76 7.70
CA HIS A 181 8.63 31.03 7.84
C HIS A 181 8.63 31.82 6.54
N HIS A 182 8.60 33.15 6.69
CA HIS A 182 8.83 34.04 5.56
C HIS A 182 10.31 33.92 5.14
N PRO A 183 10.61 33.66 3.86
CA PRO A 183 11.96 33.28 3.42
C PRO A 183 12.99 34.42 3.54
N GLN A 184 12.56 35.67 3.56
CA GLN A 184 13.42 36.84 3.59
C GLN A 184 13.54 37.45 4.99
N THR A 185 12.44 37.56 5.71
CA THR A 185 12.41 38.15 7.07
C THR A 185 12.60 37.12 8.16
N GLU A 186 12.54 35.82 7.84
CA GLU A 186 12.57 34.69 8.76
C GLU A 186 11.48 34.74 9.86
N ALA A 187 10.49 35.59 9.70
CA ALA A 187 9.36 35.67 10.61
C ALA A 187 8.56 34.37 10.62
N LEU A 188 8.24 33.85 11.79
CA LEU A 188 7.34 32.70 11.95
C LEU A 188 5.92 33.11 11.59
N LEU A 189 5.36 32.47 10.56
CA LEU A 189 4.01 32.73 10.08
C LEU A 189 3.00 31.72 10.64
N TRP A 190 3.42 30.49 10.81
CA TRP A 190 2.56 29.42 11.30
C TRP A 190 3.40 28.31 11.94
N GLN A 191 2.83 27.67 12.96
CA GLN A 191 3.40 26.47 13.54
C GLN A 191 2.31 25.55 14.09
N HIS A 192 2.62 24.26 14.09
CA HIS A 192 1.84 23.21 14.71
C HIS A 192 2.78 22.19 15.33
N GLU A 193 2.49 21.75 16.54
CA GLU A 193 3.28 20.74 17.25
C GLU A 193 2.41 19.56 17.65
N THR A 194 2.93 18.35 17.41
CA THR A 194 2.36 17.11 17.91
C THR A 194 3.39 16.40 18.77
N ARG A 195 3.03 16.06 20.00
CA ARG A 195 3.89 15.29 20.91
C ARG A 195 3.42 13.86 21.01
N HIS A 196 4.36 12.95 21.24
CA HIS A 196 4.14 11.52 21.37
C HIS A 196 4.61 11.04 22.74
N ALA A 197 3.84 10.18 23.38
CA ALA A 197 4.21 9.51 24.62
C ALA A 197 4.17 8.00 24.43
N TYR A 198 4.92 7.32 25.30
CA TYR A 198 5.10 5.86 25.24
C TYR A 198 4.72 5.23 26.57
N ASN A 199 4.16 4.03 26.51
CA ASN A 199 3.85 3.25 27.71
C ASN A 199 5.11 2.58 28.28
N ALA A 200 4.96 1.89 29.41
CA ALA A 200 6.06 1.18 30.07
C ALA A 200 6.71 0.08 29.20
N GLN A 201 5.99 -0.43 28.20
CA GLN A 201 6.50 -1.43 27.25
C GLN A 201 7.22 -0.80 26.05
N GLY A 202 7.26 0.54 25.97
CA GLY A 202 7.89 1.26 24.86
C GLY A 202 7.03 1.42 23.62
N LEU A 203 5.73 1.12 23.70
CA LEU A 203 4.78 1.33 22.61
C LEU A 203 4.24 2.76 22.63
N ALA A 204 4.16 3.40 21.47
CA ALA A 204 3.53 4.71 21.33
C ALA A 204 2.04 4.57 21.71
N ASN A 205 1.62 5.27 22.76
CA ASN A 205 0.27 5.14 23.29
C ASN A 205 -0.49 6.46 23.38
N ARG A 206 0.15 7.59 23.09
CA ARG A 206 -0.47 8.89 23.20
C ARG A 206 0.05 9.86 22.15
N CYS A 207 -0.87 10.55 21.49
CA CYS A 207 -0.59 11.61 20.52
C CYS A 207 -1.26 12.89 21.04
N ILE A 208 -0.47 13.95 21.22
CA ILE A 208 -0.90 15.20 21.84
C ILE A 208 -0.65 16.33 20.84
N PRO A 209 -1.62 16.62 19.93
CA PRO A 209 -1.52 17.79 19.07
C PRO A 209 -1.71 19.06 19.91
N ASP A 210 -1.05 20.17 19.54
CA ASP A 210 -1.33 21.44 20.14
C ASP A 210 -2.78 21.87 19.83
N SER A 211 -3.40 22.61 20.74
CA SER A 211 -4.77 23.12 20.61
C SER A 211 -5.89 22.07 20.43
N LEU A 212 -5.60 20.77 20.46
CA LEU A 212 -6.59 19.70 20.36
C LEU A 212 -6.44 18.71 21.54
N PRO A 213 -7.54 18.01 21.92
CA PRO A 213 -7.45 16.97 22.93
C PRO A 213 -6.50 15.84 22.51
N ALA A 214 -5.77 15.29 23.48
CA ALA A 214 -4.88 14.16 23.23
C ALA A 214 -5.66 12.89 22.85
N VAL A 215 -5.12 12.14 21.90
CA VAL A 215 -5.58 10.77 21.59
C VAL A 215 -4.73 9.79 22.36
N GLU A 216 -5.35 8.88 23.09
CA GLU A 216 -4.68 7.83 23.85
C GLU A 216 -5.17 6.45 23.40
N TRP A 217 -4.22 5.54 23.12
CA TRP A 217 -4.47 4.15 22.79
C TRP A 217 -4.23 3.28 24.02
N LEU A 218 -5.27 2.56 24.44
CA LEU A 218 -5.20 1.59 25.51
C LEU A 218 -4.88 0.23 24.94
N THR A 219 -3.81 -0.38 25.42
CA THR A 219 -3.33 -1.67 24.92
C THR A 219 -3.27 -2.71 26.02
N TYR A 220 -3.26 -3.99 25.63
CA TYR A 220 -3.06 -5.12 26.52
C TYR A 220 -2.12 -6.15 25.90
N GLY A 221 -1.57 -7.05 26.71
CA GLY A 221 -0.64 -8.09 26.25
C GLY A 221 0.59 -7.48 25.55
N SER A 222 0.91 -7.97 24.37
CA SER A 222 2.05 -7.51 23.56
C SER A 222 1.77 -6.26 22.72
N GLY A 223 0.69 -5.53 22.99
CA GLY A 223 0.36 -4.29 22.28
C GLY A 223 -0.96 -4.32 21.52
N TRP A 224 -1.83 -5.28 21.82
CA TRP A 224 -3.16 -5.32 21.21
C TRP A 224 -4.03 -4.16 21.67
N LEU A 225 -4.65 -3.46 20.75
CA LEU A 225 -5.52 -2.32 21.05
C LEU A 225 -6.78 -2.77 21.77
N ALA A 226 -7.00 -2.25 22.98
CA ALA A 226 -8.19 -2.49 23.82
C ALA A 226 -9.21 -1.35 23.75
N GLY A 227 -8.76 -0.13 23.45
CA GLY A 227 -9.62 1.03 23.38
C GLY A 227 -8.89 2.31 23.04
N MET A 228 -9.65 3.38 22.92
CA MET A 228 -9.12 4.74 22.64
C MET A 228 -9.88 5.77 23.46
N LYS A 229 -9.16 6.82 23.86
CA LYS A 229 -9.70 8.01 24.53
C LYS A 229 -9.32 9.27 23.77
N LEU A 230 -10.19 10.25 23.82
CA LEU A 230 -9.92 11.62 23.36
C LEU A 230 -9.97 12.54 24.58
N GLY A 231 -8.81 13.04 25.02
CA GLY A 231 -8.70 13.66 26.33
C GLY A 231 -9.13 12.69 27.43
N ASP A 232 -10.08 13.08 28.27
CA ASP A 232 -10.66 12.22 29.30
C ASP A 232 -11.89 11.44 28.85
N THR A 233 -12.33 11.60 27.61
CA THR A 233 -13.54 10.97 27.06
C THR A 233 -13.20 9.66 26.39
N PRO A 234 -13.74 8.51 26.85
CA PRO A 234 -13.64 7.27 26.13
C PRO A 234 -14.32 7.37 24.76
N LEU A 235 -13.64 6.97 23.69
CA LEU A 235 -14.18 6.95 22.33
C LEU A 235 -14.69 5.58 21.95
N VAL A 236 -13.88 4.55 22.18
CA VAL A 236 -14.14 3.20 21.75
C VAL A 236 -13.45 2.19 22.66
N ASP A 237 -14.14 1.08 22.92
CA ASP A 237 -13.58 -0.10 23.58
C ASP A 237 -13.74 -1.32 22.67
N PHE A 238 -12.75 -2.21 22.70
CA PHE A 238 -12.75 -3.46 21.95
C PHE A 238 -12.70 -4.66 22.89
N THR A 239 -13.55 -5.65 22.62
CA THR A 239 -13.40 -7.02 23.13
C THR A 239 -12.85 -7.90 22.01
N ARG A 240 -11.95 -8.81 22.35
CA ARG A 240 -11.31 -9.70 21.40
C ARG A 240 -11.44 -11.16 21.82
N ASP A 241 -11.43 -12.05 20.83
CA ASP A 241 -11.38 -13.48 21.06
C ASP A 241 -9.95 -13.96 21.37
N ARG A 242 -9.78 -15.27 21.53
CA ARG A 242 -8.48 -15.89 21.84
C ARG A 242 -7.45 -15.74 20.71
N LEU A 243 -7.88 -15.42 19.49
CA LEU A 243 -7.02 -15.12 18.34
C LEU A 243 -6.81 -13.61 18.18
N HIS A 244 -7.18 -12.82 19.18
CA HIS A 244 -7.08 -11.35 19.19
C HIS A 244 -7.89 -10.63 18.11
N ARG A 245 -8.90 -11.31 17.51
CA ARG A 245 -9.82 -10.69 16.57
C ARG A 245 -10.88 -9.90 17.34
N LYS A 246 -11.29 -8.74 16.82
CA LYS A 246 -12.32 -7.88 17.44
C LYS A 246 -13.68 -8.53 17.35
N THR A 247 -14.28 -8.90 18.47
CA THR A 247 -15.62 -9.48 18.55
C THR A 247 -16.69 -8.48 18.99
N LEU A 248 -16.30 -7.44 19.70
CA LEU A 248 -17.19 -6.37 20.14
C LEU A 248 -16.47 -5.04 20.08
N ARG A 249 -17.15 -4.03 19.56
CA ARG A 249 -16.73 -2.62 19.56
C ARG A 249 -17.84 -1.79 20.20
N ARG A 250 -17.51 -1.09 21.29
CA ARG A 250 -18.39 -0.14 21.96
C ARG A 250 -17.96 1.30 21.67
N PHE A 251 -18.89 2.13 21.26
CA PHE A 251 -18.66 3.55 21.01
C PHE A 251 -19.90 4.36 21.34
N GLY A 252 -19.83 5.12 22.43
CA GLY A 252 -20.99 5.80 23.01
C GLY A 252 -22.05 4.77 23.46
N ARG A 253 -23.28 4.92 22.96
CA ARG A 253 -24.41 4.00 23.22
C ARG A 253 -24.47 2.81 22.25
N TYR A 254 -23.56 2.75 21.29
CA TYR A 254 -23.58 1.75 20.24
C TYR A 254 -22.65 0.59 20.56
N GLU A 255 -23.11 -0.60 20.24
CA GLU A 255 -22.34 -1.83 20.32
C GLU A 255 -22.38 -2.55 18.97
N LEU A 256 -21.22 -2.76 18.38
CA LEU A 256 -21.05 -3.52 17.16
C LEU A 256 -20.46 -4.87 17.49
N THR A 257 -21.24 -5.92 17.32
CA THR A 257 -20.80 -7.32 17.48
C THR A 257 -20.32 -7.86 16.16
N THR A 258 -19.15 -8.51 16.15
CA THR A 258 -18.54 -9.09 14.95
C THR A 258 -18.33 -10.59 15.14
N ALA A 259 -18.78 -11.38 14.18
CA ALA A 259 -18.50 -12.82 14.12
C ALA A 259 -17.63 -13.15 12.91
N TYR A 260 -16.87 -14.24 13.03
CA TYR A 260 -15.93 -14.69 12.00
C TYR A 260 -16.24 -16.14 11.61
N THR A 261 -15.96 -16.46 10.34
CA THR A 261 -16.00 -17.84 9.86
C THR A 261 -14.85 -18.65 10.51
N PRO A 262 -14.91 -19.99 10.47
CA PRO A 262 -13.78 -20.82 10.92
C PRO A 262 -12.46 -20.50 10.22
N ALA A 263 -12.50 -20.02 8.98
CA ALA A 263 -11.33 -19.57 8.23
C ALA A 263 -10.83 -18.16 8.61
N GLY A 264 -11.52 -17.48 9.55
CA GLY A 264 -11.14 -16.15 10.03
C GLY A 264 -11.67 -14.97 9.20
N GLN A 265 -12.55 -15.23 8.24
CA GLN A 265 -13.20 -14.20 7.44
C GLN A 265 -14.36 -13.57 8.21
N LEU A 266 -14.65 -12.32 7.94
CA LEU A 266 -15.78 -11.61 8.52
C LEU A 266 -17.11 -12.29 8.11
N GLN A 267 -17.87 -12.78 9.06
CA GLN A 267 -19.16 -13.46 8.82
C GLN A 267 -20.33 -12.52 9.01
N SER A 268 -20.34 -11.75 10.11
CA SER A 268 -21.43 -10.83 10.41
C SER A 268 -20.95 -9.65 11.25
N GLN A 269 -21.65 -8.55 11.12
CA GLN A 269 -21.58 -7.39 12.01
C GLN A 269 -22.99 -6.97 12.38
N HIS A 270 -23.29 -6.93 13.68
CA HIS A 270 -24.57 -6.49 14.21
C HIS A 270 -24.37 -5.30 15.12
N LEU A 271 -24.93 -4.17 14.74
CA LEU A 271 -25.05 -3.01 15.60
C LEU A 271 -26.32 -3.17 16.44
N ASN A 272 -26.33 -2.67 17.69
CA ASN A 272 -27.53 -2.61 18.52
C ASN A 272 -28.62 -1.65 17.98
N SER A 273 -28.59 -1.46 16.66
CA SER A 273 -29.57 -0.76 15.83
C SER A 273 -29.74 -1.54 14.54
N LEU A 274 -30.93 -2.07 14.27
CA LEU A 274 -31.28 -2.95 13.15
C LEU A 274 -30.93 -2.37 11.75
N GLN A 275 -30.62 -1.09 11.64
CA GLN A 275 -30.35 -0.43 10.36
C GLN A 275 -28.98 -0.75 9.78
N TYR A 276 -28.05 -1.30 10.56
CA TYR A 276 -26.65 -1.50 10.19
C TYR A 276 -26.18 -2.95 10.26
N ASP A 277 -27.09 -3.88 10.49
CA ASP A 277 -26.76 -5.29 10.47
C ASP A 277 -26.27 -5.72 9.10
N ARG A 278 -25.18 -6.48 9.06
CA ARG A 278 -24.56 -6.97 7.82
C ARG A 278 -24.13 -8.41 7.99
N ASP A 279 -24.46 -9.21 6.98
CA ASP A 279 -23.97 -10.56 6.81
C ASP A 279 -23.11 -10.64 5.55
N TYR A 280 -21.96 -11.31 5.65
CA TYR A 280 -20.95 -11.40 4.62
C TYR A 280 -20.86 -12.83 4.10
N THR A 281 -20.84 -13.01 2.80
CA THR A 281 -20.69 -14.31 2.16
C THR A 281 -19.45 -14.31 1.28
N TRP A 282 -18.68 -15.39 1.37
CA TRP A 282 -17.40 -15.57 0.69
C TRP A 282 -17.47 -16.77 -0.24
N ASN A 283 -16.79 -16.72 -1.37
CA ASN A 283 -16.62 -17.88 -2.23
C ASN A 283 -15.46 -18.77 -1.74
N ASP A 284 -15.23 -19.88 -2.41
CA ASP A 284 -14.21 -20.86 -2.04
C ASP A 284 -12.78 -20.31 -2.15
N ASN A 285 -12.56 -19.29 -2.96
CA ASN A 285 -11.28 -18.59 -3.07
C ASN A 285 -11.04 -17.51 -2.00
N GLY A 286 -12.02 -17.29 -1.12
CA GLY A 286 -11.93 -16.26 -0.09
C GLY A 286 -12.25 -14.84 -0.59
N GLU A 287 -12.92 -14.72 -1.74
CA GLU A 287 -13.39 -13.44 -2.26
C GLU A 287 -14.80 -13.14 -1.72
N LEU A 288 -15.04 -11.88 -1.35
CA LEU A 288 -16.34 -11.43 -0.84
C LEU A 288 -17.35 -11.38 -1.98
N ILE A 289 -18.37 -12.22 -1.95
CA ILE A 289 -19.39 -12.28 -3.00
C ILE A 289 -20.71 -11.60 -2.64
N ARG A 290 -20.99 -11.36 -1.35
CA ARG A 290 -22.23 -10.71 -0.95
C ARG A 290 -22.11 -10.05 0.41
N ILE A 291 -22.72 -8.86 0.52
CA ILE A 291 -23.05 -8.18 1.77
C ILE A 291 -24.56 -8.02 1.81
N SER A 292 -25.19 -8.62 2.81
CA SER A 292 -26.62 -8.54 3.03
C SER A 292 -26.94 -7.69 4.25
N SER A 293 -27.87 -6.77 4.15
CA SER A 293 -28.40 -5.97 5.26
C SER A 293 -29.92 -5.90 5.17
N PRO A 294 -30.63 -5.45 6.23
CA PRO A 294 -32.09 -5.30 6.19
C PRO A 294 -32.59 -4.35 5.11
N ARG A 295 -31.74 -3.39 4.67
CA ARG A 295 -32.12 -2.38 3.67
C ARG A 295 -31.75 -2.74 2.25
N GLN A 296 -30.63 -3.43 2.06
CA GLN A 296 -30.11 -3.75 0.74
C GLN A 296 -29.19 -4.96 0.76
N THR A 297 -29.06 -5.58 -0.39
CA THR A 297 -28.07 -6.63 -0.66
C THR A 297 -27.16 -6.18 -1.79
N ARG A 298 -25.84 -6.36 -1.62
CA ARG A 298 -24.84 -6.18 -2.65
C ARG A 298 -24.18 -7.50 -2.96
N SER A 299 -24.13 -7.83 -4.24
CA SER A 299 -23.42 -9.00 -4.75
C SER A 299 -22.26 -8.58 -5.62
N TYR A 300 -21.15 -9.28 -5.52
CA TYR A 300 -19.89 -8.98 -6.20
C TYR A 300 -19.51 -10.13 -7.09
N SER A 301 -19.06 -9.81 -8.31
CA SER A 301 -18.58 -10.77 -9.29
C SER A 301 -17.11 -10.53 -9.60
N TYR A 302 -16.37 -11.60 -9.85
CA TYR A 302 -14.93 -11.55 -10.10
C TYR A 302 -14.54 -12.28 -11.38
N SER A 303 -13.47 -11.84 -12.02
CA SER A 303 -12.82 -12.53 -13.12
C SER A 303 -11.96 -13.70 -12.60
N ASP A 304 -11.47 -14.53 -13.52
CA ASP A 304 -10.54 -15.62 -13.20
C ASP A 304 -9.20 -15.12 -12.62
N SER A 305 -8.88 -13.86 -12.82
CA SER A 305 -7.71 -13.20 -12.20
C SER A 305 -8.02 -12.56 -10.85
N GLY A 306 -9.22 -12.74 -10.29
CA GLY A 306 -9.64 -12.17 -9.01
C GLY A 306 -9.99 -10.68 -9.05
N ARG A 307 -10.18 -10.09 -10.22
CA ARG A 307 -10.59 -8.70 -10.38
C ARG A 307 -12.09 -8.55 -10.30
N LEU A 308 -12.57 -7.51 -9.61
CA LEU A 308 -13.99 -7.19 -9.55
C LEU A 308 -14.54 -6.87 -10.94
N THR A 309 -15.56 -7.60 -11.39
CA THR A 309 -16.21 -7.42 -12.70
C THR A 309 -17.58 -6.79 -12.61
N GLY A 310 -18.21 -6.79 -11.44
CA GLY A 310 -19.52 -6.19 -11.29
C GLY A 310 -19.98 -6.12 -9.84
N VAL A 311 -20.86 -5.17 -9.59
CA VAL A 311 -21.59 -5.02 -8.34
C VAL A 311 -23.07 -4.92 -8.64
N HIS A 312 -23.85 -5.79 -8.01
CA HIS A 312 -25.31 -5.80 -8.11
C HIS A 312 -25.91 -5.40 -6.78
N THR A 313 -26.60 -4.29 -6.72
CA THR A 313 -27.28 -3.79 -5.51
C THR A 313 -28.78 -3.91 -5.68
N THR A 314 -29.45 -4.59 -4.74
CA THR A 314 -30.90 -4.72 -4.67
C THR A 314 -31.42 -4.18 -3.36
N ALA A 315 -32.57 -3.46 -3.42
CA ALA A 315 -33.33 -2.99 -2.28
C ALA A 315 -34.82 -2.96 -2.67
N ALA A 316 -35.71 -2.53 -1.77
CA ALA A 316 -37.17 -2.59 -2.00
C ALA A 316 -37.61 -1.93 -3.33
N ASN A 317 -36.97 -0.83 -3.74
CA ASN A 317 -37.27 -0.11 -4.97
C ASN A 317 -36.02 0.19 -5.79
N LEU A 318 -35.01 -0.66 -5.67
CA LEU A 318 -33.69 -0.42 -6.30
C LEU A 318 -33.15 -1.74 -6.83
N ASP A 319 -32.81 -1.74 -8.11
CA ASP A 319 -32.04 -2.81 -8.74
C ASP A 319 -31.00 -2.15 -9.66
N ILE A 320 -29.76 -2.07 -9.17
CA ILE A 320 -28.67 -1.42 -9.89
C ILE A 320 -27.54 -2.42 -10.12
N ARG A 321 -27.13 -2.53 -11.38
CA ARG A 321 -25.95 -3.30 -11.79
C ARG A 321 -24.90 -2.34 -12.31
N ILE A 322 -23.71 -2.41 -11.69
CA ILE A 322 -22.56 -1.59 -12.10
C ILE A 322 -21.48 -2.56 -12.57
N PRO A 323 -21.27 -2.70 -13.88
CA PRO A 323 -20.16 -3.48 -14.40
C PRO A 323 -18.84 -2.75 -14.24
N TYR A 324 -17.77 -3.52 -14.10
CA TYR A 324 -16.40 -3.04 -13.97
C TYR A 324 -15.56 -3.62 -15.09
N ALA A 325 -15.47 -2.92 -16.21
CA ALA A 325 -14.56 -3.26 -17.29
C ALA A 325 -13.14 -2.82 -16.93
N THR A 326 -12.17 -3.67 -17.20
CA THR A 326 -10.75 -3.37 -17.02
C THR A 326 -9.96 -3.77 -18.25
N ASP A 327 -8.86 -3.04 -18.51
CA ASP A 327 -7.87 -3.49 -19.46
C ASP A 327 -7.02 -4.64 -18.89
N PRO A 328 -6.16 -5.31 -19.66
CA PRO A 328 -5.32 -6.40 -19.16
C PRO A 328 -4.44 -6.03 -17.97
N ALA A 329 -3.96 -4.79 -17.86
CA ALA A 329 -3.15 -4.30 -16.72
C ALA A 329 -3.99 -3.96 -15.48
N GLY A 330 -5.34 -3.98 -15.58
CA GLY A 330 -6.24 -3.71 -14.47
C GLY A 330 -6.71 -2.27 -14.35
N ASN A 331 -6.42 -1.43 -15.32
CA ASN A 331 -6.98 -0.09 -15.36
C ASN A 331 -8.49 -0.15 -15.59
N ARG A 332 -9.25 0.59 -14.81
CA ARG A 332 -10.70 0.65 -14.96
C ARG A 332 -11.08 1.43 -16.21
N LEU A 333 -11.94 0.82 -17.00
CA LEU A 333 -12.53 1.43 -18.20
C LEU A 333 -14.04 1.58 -18.04
N PRO A 334 -14.69 2.52 -18.76
CA PRO A 334 -16.13 2.57 -18.87
C PRO A 334 -16.65 1.28 -19.50
N ASP A 335 -17.76 0.77 -18.97
CA ASP A 335 -18.43 -0.37 -19.59
C ASP A 335 -19.02 0.04 -20.96
N PRO A 336 -18.77 -0.71 -22.04
CA PRO A 336 -19.24 -0.37 -23.39
C PRO A 336 -20.77 -0.37 -23.53
N GLU A 337 -21.48 -1.17 -22.73
CA GLU A 337 -22.94 -1.25 -22.78
C GLU A 337 -23.59 -0.03 -22.08
N LEU A 338 -23.00 0.42 -20.95
CA LEU A 338 -23.49 1.57 -20.20
C LEU A 338 -23.01 2.91 -20.77
N HIS A 339 -21.86 2.90 -21.41
CA HIS A 339 -21.20 4.10 -21.93
C HIS A 339 -20.72 3.89 -23.35
N PRO A 340 -21.63 3.62 -24.32
CA PRO A 340 -21.24 3.27 -25.70
C PRO A 340 -20.50 4.40 -26.41
N ASP A 341 -20.75 5.64 -26.00
CA ASP A 341 -20.13 6.85 -26.59
C ASP A 341 -18.88 7.32 -25.85
N SER A 342 -18.43 6.58 -24.83
CA SER A 342 -17.23 6.97 -24.06
C SER A 342 -15.98 6.89 -24.92
N THR A 343 -15.21 7.97 -24.89
CA THR A 343 -13.90 8.07 -25.55
C THR A 343 -12.74 7.79 -24.61
N LEU A 344 -13.02 7.44 -23.33
CA LEU A 344 -11.98 7.12 -22.36
C LEU A 344 -11.16 5.95 -22.86
N SER A 345 -9.84 6.10 -22.90
CA SER A 345 -8.88 5.06 -23.24
C SER A 345 -7.64 5.20 -22.39
N MET A 346 -6.89 4.11 -22.28
CA MET A 346 -5.65 4.05 -21.54
C MET A 346 -4.48 3.83 -22.50
N TRP A 347 -3.38 4.49 -22.24
CA TRP A 347 -2.12 4.16 -22.88
C TRP A 347 -1.55 2.89 -22.25
N PRO A 348 -0.66 2.17 -22.98
CA PRO A 348 -0.01 0.98 -22.43
C PRO A 348 0.73 1.21 -21.13
N ASP A 349 1.12 2.44 -20.86
CA ASP A 349 1.80 2.90 -19.63
C ASP A 349 0.88 3.22 -18.45
N ASN A 350 -0.39 2.84 -18.54
CA ASN A 350 -1.43 3.06 -17.54
C ASN A 350 -1.85 4.53 -17.35
N ARG A 351 -1.45 5.44 -18.23
CA ARG A 351 -1.97 6.80 -18.24
C ARG A 351 -3.27 6.91 -19.03
N ILE A 352 -4.13 7.82 -18.63
CA ILE A 352 -5.33 8.14 -19.41
C ILE A 352 -4.89 8.80 -20.72
N ALA A 353 -5.22 8.17 -21.84
CA ALA A 353 -4.92 8.72 -23.17
C ALA A 353 -5.98 9.71 -23.63
N ARG A 354 -7.24 9.48 -23.23
CA ARG A 354 -8.38 10.32 -23.55
C ARG A 354 -9.45 10.12 -22.49
N ASP A 355 -9.99 11.19 -21.95
CA ASP A 355 -11.10 11.14 -21.01
C ASP A 355 -12.46 11.26 -21.72
N ALA A 356 -13.54 11.22 -20.93
CA ALA A 356 -14.90 11.27 -21.45
C ALA A 356 -15.43 12.72 -21.67
N HIS A 357 -14.59 13.73 -21.44
CA HIS A 357 -14.96 15.15 -21.55
C HIS A 357 -14.17 15.89 -22.62
#